data_a5ab45f46dd358a5527307d1a05835a9
#
_entry.id   a5ab45f46dd358a5527307d1a05835a9
#
_cell.length_a   1.000
_cell.length_b   1.000
_cell.length_c   1.000
_cell.angle_alpha   90.00
_cell.angle_beta   90.00
_cell.angle_gamma   90.00
#
_symmetry.space_group_name_H-M   'P 1'
#
loop_
_entity.id
_entity.type
_entity.pdbx_description
1 polymer ?
#
loop_
_entity_poly.entity_id
_entity_poly.type
_entity_poly.pdbx_seq_one_letter_code
_entity_poly.pdbx_strand_id
1 'polypeptide(L)'
;MLCKHLHDEQNCLNVKMRGAKSWFPVESKSFKISLEEVGGKLSGRIVERSKGFSSWIRFGEFSLCNLLDGVEACCRDEVGKRCSKVWVENGREFRLKRRSNKAGRFIHCMVKTMETKRFSLCFPERRSLPRGWSVLAEKLHHLGVDALSVVGVAPPFFKFVEDGVA
;
A
#
# COMPACT_ATOMS: atom_id res chain seq x y z
N MET A 1 28.75 -21.44 -18.86
CA MET A 1 28.88 -21.60 -17.39
C MET A 1 28.60 -20.31 -16.60
N LEU A 2 28.97 -19.17 -17.09
CA LEU A 2 28.67 -17.87 -16.45
C LEU A 2 27.17 -17.54 -16.40
N CYS A 3 26.38 -17.94 -17.41
CA CYS A 3 24.94 -17.67 -17.45
C CYS A 3 24.13 -18.47 -16.42
N LYS A 4 24.60 -19.63 -16.01
CA LYS A 4 23.94 -20.43 -14.95
C LYS A 4 24.09 -19.80 -13.56
N HIS A 5 25.23 -19.18 -13.28
CA HIS A 5 25.49 -18.54 -11.99
C HIS A 5 24.66 -17.27 -11.80
N LEU A 6 24.52 -16.46 -12.88
CA LEU A 6 23.67 -15.26 -12.83
C LEU A 6 22.18 -15.59 -12.70
N HIS A 7 21.76 -16.71 -13.29
CA HIS A 7 20.37 -17.18 -13.18
C HIS A 7 20.05 -17.69 -11.77
N ASP A 8 21.01 -18.32 -11.12
CA ASP A 8 20.85 -18.82 -9.76
C ASP A 8 20.83 -17.68 -8.72
N GLU A 9 21.62 -16.63 -8.92
CA GLU A 9 21.58 -15.45 -8.03
C GLU A 9 20.27 -14.67 -8.17
N GLN A 10 19.80 -14.48 -9.39
CA GLN A 10 18.48 -13.86 -9.62
C GLN A 10 17.34 -14.72 -9.07
N ASN A 11 17.45 -16.02 -9.20
CA ASN A 11 16.46 -16.94 -8.66
C ASN A 11 16.49 -16.95 -7.11
N CYS A 12 17.65 -16.80 -6.49
CA CYS A 12 17.77 -16.67 -5.03
C CYS A 12 17.16 -15.34 -4.52
N LEU A 13 17.35 -14.23 -5.26
CA LEU A 13 16.73 -12.96 -4.92
C LEU A 13 15.20 -13.02 -5.09
N ASN A 14 14.74 -13.65 -6.16
CA ASN A 14 13.31 -13.85 -6.41
C ASN A 14 12.67 -14.79 -5.39
N VAL A 15 13.37 -15.81 -4.95
CA VAL A 15 12.92 -16.73 -3.89
C VAL A 15 12.85 -16.01 -2.53
N LYS A 16 13.74 -15.04 -2.26
CA LYS A 16 13.66 -14.22 -1.04
C LYS A 16 12.47 -13.27 -1.04
N MET A 17 12.01 -12.82 -2.21
CA MET A 17 10.83 -11.97 -2.34
C MET A 17 9.53 -12.77 -2.44
N ARG A 18 9.59 -14.03 -2.88
CA ARG A 18 8.43 -14.92 -2.91
C ARG A 18 8.01 -15.29 -1.49
N GLY A 19 6.77 -14.98 -1.16
CA GLY A 19 6.21 -15.28 0.15
C GLY A 19 6.74 -14.39 1.26
N ALA A 20 7.34 -13.24 0.95
CA ALA A 20 7.73 -12.26 1.94
C ALA A 20 6.48 -11.74 2.67
N LYS A 21 6.50 -11.83 3.99
CA LYS A 21 5.37 -11.47 4.85
C LYS A 21 5.82 -10.55 5.95
N SER A 22 4.96 -9.61 6.31
CA SER A 22 5.12 -8.77 7.48
C SER A 22 3.79 -8.62 8.19
N TRP A 23 3.84 -8.56 9.50
CA TRP A 23 2.67 -8.37 10.34
C TRP A 23 2.94 -7.26 11.34
N PHE A 24 1.93 -6.43 11.61
CA PHE A 24 2.03 -5.40 12.63
C PHE A 24 0.67 -5.07 13.21
N PRO A 25 0.60 -4.83 14.53
CA PRO A 25 -0.61 -4.34 15.17
C PRO A 25 -0.66 -2.81 15.15
N VAL A 26 -1.85 -2.26 15.01
CA VAL A 26 -2.14 -0.83 15.23
C VAL A 26 -3.44 -0.74 16.03
N GLU A 27 -3.33 -0.36 17.29
CA GLU A 27 -4.46 -0.29 18.23
C GLU A 27 -5.19 -1.66 18.33
N SER A 28 -6.49 -1.70 18.06
CA SER A 28 -7.30 -2.92 18.10
C SER A 28 -7.26 -3.73 16.80
N LYS A 29 -6.48 -3.29 15.80
CA LYS A 29 -6.38 -3.93 14.50
C LYS A 29 -5.01 -4.57 14.31
N SER A 30 -4.94 -5.56 13.42
CA SER A 30 -3.69 -6.09 12.91
C SER A 30 -3.70 -6.10 11.40
N PHE A 31 -2.52 -5.90 10.82
CA PHE A 31 -2.33 -5.90 9.37
C PHE A 31 -1.28 -6.92 8.99
N LYS A 32 -1.58 -7.70 7.97
CA LYS A 32 -0.64 -8.64 7.38
C LYS A 32 -0.40 -8.26 5.93
N ILE A 33 0.87 -8.05 5.58
CA ILE A 33 1.30 -7.78 4.21
C ILE A 33 1.97 -9.04 3.69
N SER A 34 1.51 -9.55 2.56
CA SER A 34 2.11 -10.68 1.86
C SER A 34 2.48 -10.25 0.45
N LEU A 35 3.75 -10.38 0.08
CA LEU A 35 4.23 -10.06 -1.26
C LEU A 35 4.67 -11.31 -1.99
N GLU A 36 4.34 -11.37 -3.27
CA GLU A 36 4.73 -12.41 -4.20
C GLU A 36 5.28 -11.78 -5.47
N GLU A 37 6.16 -12.49 -6.14
CA GLU A 37 6.56 -12.16 -7.50
C GLU A 37 5.88 -13.13 -8.46
N VAL A 38 5.07 -12.59 -9.37
CA VAL A 38 4.34 -13.36 -10.36
C VAL A 38 4.69 -12.85 -11.75
N GLY A 39 5.34 -13.69 -12.57
CA GLY A 39 5.73 -13.32 -13.93
C GLY A 39 6.69 -12.13 -14.00
N GLY A 40 7.62 -12.02 -13.04
CA GLY A 40 8.55 -10.90 -12.95
C GLY A 40 7.97 -9.62 -12.37
N LYS A 41 6.72 -9.64 -11.95
CA LYS A 41 6.03 -8.49 -11.34
C LYS A 41 5.67 -8.74 -9.89
N LEU A 42 5.84 -7.71 -9.08
CA LEU A 42 5.47 -7.73 -7.68
C LEU A 42 3.94 -7.67 -7.55
N SER A 43 3.40 -8.53 -6.69
CA SER A 43 1.98 -8.53 -6.31
C SER A 43 1.88 -8.66 -4.81
N GLY A 44 0.93 -7.97 -4.20
CA GLY A 44 0.78 -7.99 -2.76
C GLY A 44 -0.67 -8.13 -2.33
N ARG A 45 -0.83 -8.62 -1.10
CA ARG A 45 -2.11 -8.64 -0.41
C ARG A 45 -1.92 -8.03 0.97
N ILE A 46 -2.80 -7.12 1.33
CA ILE A 46 -2.87 -6.58 2.68
C ILE A 46 -4.18 -7.01 3.29
N VAL A 47 -4.09 -7.67 4.44
CA VAL A 47 -5.24 -8.14 5.22
C VAL A 47 -5.33 -7.32 6.49
N GLU A 48 -6.47 -6.70 6.71
CA GLU A 48 -6.83 -6.04 7.95
C GLU A 48 -7.69 -6.99 8.77
N ARG A 49 -7.36 -7.16 10.03
CA ARG A 49 -8.15 -7.93 10.99
C ARG A 49 -8.46 -7.08 12.20
N SER A 50 -9.72 -7.08 12.58
CA SER A 50 -10.20 -6.54 13.84
C SER A 50 -11.15 -7.54 14.47
N LYS A 51 -11.62 -7.28 15.68
CA LYS A 51 -12.50 -8.21 16.40
C LYS A 51 -13.77 -8.50 15.59
N GLY A 52 -13.89 -9.75 15.11
CA GLY A 52 -15.04 -10.21 14.34
C GLY A 52 -15.11 -9.73 12.89
N PHE A 53 -14.05 -9.09 12.38
CA PHE A 53 -14.03 -8.51 11.04
C PHE A 53 -12.69 -8.74 10.35
N SER A 54 -12.74 -9.05 9.06
CA SER A 54 -11.56 -9.17 8.22
C SER A 54 -11.84 -8.57 6.85
N SER A 55 -10.90 -7.80 6.34
CA SER A 55 -10.96 -7.23 5.00
C SER A 55 -9.59 -7.33 4.35
N TRP A 56 -9.54 -7.40 3.03
CA TRP A 56 -8.28 -7.49 2.32
C TRP A 56 -8.38 -6.87 0.94
N ILE A 57 -7.24 -6.36 0.45
CA ILE A 57 -7.10 -5.84 -0.90
C ILE A 57 -5.86 -6.47 -1.53
N ARG A 58 -5.97 -6.87 -2.80
CA ARG A 58 -4.84 -7.26 -3.62
C ARG A 58 -4.33 -6.04 -4.38
N PHE A 59 -3.02 -5.86 -4.34
CA PHE A 59 -2.32 -4.77 -5.01
C PHE A 59 -1.36 -5.35 -6.05
N GLY A 60 -1.39 -4.83 -7.28
CA GLY A 60 -0.30 -5.02 -8.22
C GLY A 60 0.89 -4.14 -7.87
N GLU A 61 1.97 -4.26 -8.61
CA GLU A 61 3.20 -3.50 -8.35
C GLU A 61 2.96 -1.99 -8.37
N PHE A 62 2.26 -1.50 -9.39
CA PHE A 62 1.90 -0.10 -9.52
C PHE A 62 1.06 0.39 -8.34
N SER A 63 0.09 -0.41 -7.92
CA SER A 63 -0.77 -0.07 -6.78
C SER A 63 -0.01 -0.07 -5.45
N LEU A 64 0.95 -0.97 -5.26
CA LEU A 64 1.81 -0.95 -4.08
C LEU A 64 2.66 0.31 -4.02
N CYS A 65 3.24 0.73 -5.14
CA CYS A 65 4.01 1.97 -5.22
C CYS A 65 3.14 3.19 -4.92
N ASN A 66 1.91 3.22 -5.45
CA ASN A 66 0.95 4.29 -5.17
C ASN A 66 0.52 4.33 -3.71
N LEU A 67 0.28 3.16 -3.12
CA LEU A 67 -0.05 3.06 -1.70
C LEU A 67 1.07 3.63 -0.84
N LEU A 68 2.30 3.22 -1.08
CA LEU A 68 3.47 3.71 -0.33
C LEU A 68 3.63 5.22 -0.48
N ASP A 69 3.55 5.73 -1.70
CA ASP A 69 3.65 7.16 -1.96
C ASP A 69 2.57 7.96 -1.22
N GLY A 70 1.33 7.48 -1.24
CA GLY A 70 0.22 8.10 -0.53
C GLY A 70 0.36 8.05 0.98
N VAL A 71 0.82 6.93 1.52
CA VAL A 71 1.08 6.78 2.97
C VAL A 71 2.21 7.70 3.42
N GLU A 72 3.29 7.79 2.67
CA GLU A 72 4.40 8.70 2.98
C GLU A 72 3.97 10.16 2.92
N ALA A 73 3.12 10.53 1.96
CA ALA A 73 2.56 11.87 1.89
C ALA A 73 1.74 12.21 3.14
N CYS A 74 0.95 11.25 3.64
CA CYS A 74 0.22 11.42 4.90
C CYS A 74 1.16 11.53 6.11
N CYS A 75 2.27 10.81 6.12
CA CYS A 75 3.29 10.89 7.18
C CYS A 75 3.95 12.27 7.24
N ARG A 76 4.14 12.94 6.10
CA ARG A 76 4.69 14.30 6.05
C ARG A 76 3.75 15.35 6.63
N ASP A 77 2.46 15.08 6.62
CA ASP A 77 1.40 15.86 7.26
C ASP A 77 1.54 17.39 7.07
N GLU A 78 1.58 17.81 5.81
CA GLU A 78 1.58 19.24 5.49
C GLU A 78 0.25 19.87 5.92
N VAL A 79 0.35 20.91 6.75
CA VAL A 79 -0.79 21.63 7.32
C VAL A 79 -1.70 22.17 6.21
N GLY A 80 -3.00 21.85 6.31
CA GLY A 80 -4.02 22.34 5.39
C GLY A 80 -4.20 21.57 4.10
N LYS A 81 -3.38 20.56 3.84
CA LYS A 81 -3.57 19.67 2.67
C LYS A 81 -4.30 18.40 3.05
N ARG A 82 -5.41 18.14 2.38
CA ARG A 82 -6.08 16.85 2.42
C ARG A 82 -5.39 15.92 1.44
N CYS A 83 -4.90 14.79 1.93
CA CYS A 83 -4.29 13.77 1.08
C CYS A 83 -5.36 12.90 0.46
N SER A 84 -5.50 12.96 -0.85
CA SER A 84 -6.40 12.11 -1.62
C SER A 84 -5.70 11.70 -2.91
N LYS A 85 -5.81 10.41 -3.26
CA LYS A 85 -5.12 9.84 -4.40
C LYS A 85 -6.02 8.82 -5.09
N VAL A 86 -6.08 8.85 -6.41
CA VAL A 86 -6.86 7.91 -7.22
C VAL A 86 -5.97 7.37 -8.32
N TRP A 87 -6.03 6.06 -8.54
CA TRP A 87 -5.32 5.40 -9.65
C TRP A 87 -6.10 4.18 -10.12
N VAL A 88 -5.75 3.71 -11.30
CA VAL A 88 -6.34 2.52 -11.90
C VAL A 88 -5.23 1.54 -12.25
N GLU A 89 -5.42 0.28 -11.90
CA GLU A 89 -4.55 -0.82 -12.30
C GLU A 89 -5.39 -2.06 -12.60
N ASN A 90 -5.18 -2.64 -13.77
CA ASN A 90 -5.88 -3.86 -14.22
C ASN A 90 -7.42 -3.78 -14.09
N GLY A 91 -8.00 -2.65 -14.51
CA GLY A 91 -9.44 -2.43 -14.48
C GLY A 91 -10.04 -2.19 -13.10
N ARG A 92 -9.21 -2.09 -12.05
CA ARG A 92 -9.64 -1.75 -10.70
C ARG A 92 -9.29 -0.31 -10.38
N GLU A 93 -10.24 0.41 -9.83
CA GLU A 93 -10.04 1.79 -9.36
C GLU A 93 -9.72 1.78 -7.87
N PHE A 94 -8.59 2.38 -7.53
CA PHE A 94 -8.14 2.55 -6.15
C PHE A 94 -8.31 3.99 -5.72
N ARG A 95 -8.75 4.18 -4.48
CA ARG A 95 -8.85 5.49 -3.84
C ARG A 95 -8.18 5.43 -2.48
N LEU A 96 -7.29 6.35 -2.24
CA LEU A 96 -6.63 6.54 -0.95
C LEU A 96 -7.02 7.91 -0.43
N LYS A 97 -7.52 7.96 0.80
CA LYS A 97 -7.95 9.24 1.40
C LYS A 97 -7.66 9.25 2.90
N ARG A 98 -7.07 10.34 3.35
CA ARG A 98 -6.95 10.61 4.78
C ARG A 98 -8.29 11.11 5.31
N ARG A 99 -8.80 10.46 6.34
CA ARG A 99 -10.05 10.78 7.01
C ARG A 99 -9.85 10.89 8.52
N SER A 100 -10.84 11.42 9.19
CA SER A 100 -10.88 11.46 10.65
C SER A 100 -12.26 11.13 11.17
N ASN A 101 -12.28 10.52 12.35
CA ASN A 101 -13.49 10.26 13.12
C ASN A 101 -13.22 10.51 14.61
N LYS A 102 -14.14 10.14 15.48
CA LYS A 102 -13.99 10.32 16.95
C LYS A 102 -12.77 9.59 17.52
N ALA A 103 -12.37 8.49 16.93
CA ALA A 103 -11.20 7.71 17.36
C ALA A 103 -9.87 8.27 16.87
N GLY A 104 -9.87 9.22 15.92
CA GLY A 104 -8.69 9.84 15.39
C GLY A 104 -8.64 9.84 13.87
N ARG A 105 -7.44 10.09 13.32
CA ARG A 105 -7.22 10.08 11.87
C ARG A 105 -6.92 8.66 11.38
N PHE A 106 -7.28 8.39 10.15
CA PHE A 106 -6.98 7.13 9.49
C PHE A 106 -6.83 7.34 7.98
N ILE A 107 -6.06 6.47 7.34
CA ILE A 107 -5.99 6.39 5.88
C ILE A 107 -6.99 5.33 5.43
N HIS A 108 -7.93 5.74 4.60
CA HIS A 108 -8.91 4.85 3.99
C HIS A 108 -8.46 4.51 2.58
N CYS A 109 -8.20 3.24 2.34
CA CYS A 109 -7.88 2.70 1.01
C CYS A 109 -9.05 1.88 0.52
N MET A 110 -9.59 2.22 -0.64
CA MET A 110 -10.74 1.53 -1.22
C MET A 110 -10.42 1.11 -2.65
N VAL A 111 -10.83 -0.09 -3.01
CA VAL A 111 -10.77 -0.58 -4.38
C VAL A 111 -12.16 -0.93 -4.87
N LYS A 112 -12.46 -0.51 -6.10
CA LYS A 112 -13.69 -0.83 -6.80
C LYS A 112 -13.35 -1.64 -8.04
N THR A 113 -13.94 -2.84 -8.15
CA THR A 113 -13.78 -3.69 -9.33
C THR A 113 -14.82 -3.36 -10.39
N MET A 114 -14.62 -3.87 -11.62
CA MET A 114 -15.59 -3.70 -12.71
C MET A 114 -16.96 -4.31 -12.39
N GLU A 115 -17.01 -5.33 -11.54
CA GLU A 115 -18.24 -5.97 -11.06
C GLU A 115 -18.93 -5.20 -9.94
N THR A 116 -18.54 -3.95 -9.67
CA THR A 116 -19.04 -3.08 -8.60
C THR A 116 -18.78 -3.58 -7.19
N LYS A 117 -17.95 -4.60 -7.00
CA LYS A 117 -17.49 -5.04 -5.68
C LYS A 117 -16.52 -4.02 -5.11
N ARG A 118 -16.69 -3.69 -3.84
CA ARG A 118 -15.86 -2.75 -3.11
C ARG A 118 -15.17 -3.44 -1.96
N PHE A 119 -13.88 -3.20 -1.84
CA PHE A 119 -13.06 -3.65 -0.71
C PHE A 119 -12.38 -2.44 -0.11
N SER A 120 -12.21 -2.43 1.20
CA SER A 120 -11.56 -1.30 1.87
C SER A 120 -10.66 -1.74 3.00
N LEU A 121 -9.65 -0.91 3.25
CA LEU A 121 -8.75 -1.00 4.39
C LEU A 121 -8.74 0.35 5.09
N CYS A 122 -8.67 0.33 6.42
CA CYS A 122 -8.55 1.53 7.23
C CYS A 122 -7.32 1.42 8.11
N PHE A 123 -6.31 2.27 7.84
CA PHE A 123 -5.07 2.31 8.60
C PHE A 123 -5.11 3.43 9.63
N PRO A 124 -5.25 3.13 10.93
CA PRO A 124 -5.23 4.16 11.97
C PRO A 124 -3.87 4.84 12.06
N GLU A 125 -3.86 6.13 12.35
CA GLU A 125 -2.63 6.89 12.53
C GLU A 125 -1.87 6.45 13.77
N ARG A 126 -2.57 6.19 14.85
CA ARG A 126 -1.99 5.95 16.17
C ARG A 126 -1.05 7.08 16.60
N ARG A 127 -1.48 7.88 17.54
CA ARG A 127 -0.71 9.06 18.02
C ARG A 127 0.52 8.70 18.85
N SER A 128 0.53 7.54 19.50
CA SER A 128 1.70 7.06 20.25
C SER A 128 2.76 6.49 19.32
N LEU A 129 4.03 6.67 19.62
CA LEU A 129 5.14 6.13 18.83
C LEU A 129 5.25 4.60 19.02
N PRO A 130 5.56 3.85 17.95
CA PRO A 130 5.68 4.32 16.57
C PRO A 130 4.31 4.55 15.92
N ARG A 131 4.19 5.60 15.12
CA ARG A 131 2.92 5.92 14.42
C ARG A 131 2.56 4.83 13.40
N GLY A 132 1.28 4.47 13.35
CA GLY A 132 0.80 3.38 12.48
C GLY A 132 1.12 3.57 11.00
N TRP A 133 1.01 4.78 10.47
CA TRP A 133 1.34 5.06 9.07
C TRP A 133 2.83 4.94 8.77
N SER A 134 3.67 5.37 9.69
CA SER A 134 5.12 5.20 9.57
C SER A 134 5.53 3.74 9.59
N VAL A 135 4.89 2.93 10.43
CA VAL A 135 5.11 1.48 10.47
C VAL A 135 4.69 0.83 9.15
N LEU A 136 3.55 1.21 8.60
CA LEU A 136 3.09 0.70 7.30
C LEU A 136 4.09 1.02 6.19
N ALA A 137 4.54 2.28 6.10
CA ALA A 137 5.54 2.69 5.11
C ALA A 137 6.86 1.92 5.28
N GLU A 138 7.34 1.78 6.51
CA GLU A 138 8.55 1.04 6.82
C GLU A 138 8.45 -0.44 6.41
N LYS A 139 7.31 -1.09 6.72
CA LYS A 139 7.09 -2.48 6.32
C LYS A 139 7.05 -2.66 4.80
N LEU A 140 6.41 -1.74 4.09
CA LEU A 140 6.40 -1.78 2.62
C LEU A 140 7.81 -1.62 2.03
N HIS A 141 8.62 -0.70 2.56
CA HIS A 141 10.02 -0.54 2.15
C HIS A 141 10.84 -1.80 2.42
N HIS A 142 10.73 -2.38 3.61
CA HIS A 142 11.42 -3.61 3.98
C HIS A 142 11.07 -4.78 3.06
N LEU A 143 9.86 -4.82 2.54
CA LEU A 143 9.40 -5.85 1.63
C LEU A 143 9.81 -5.58 0.16
N GLY A 144 10.47 -4.46 -0.12
CA GLY A 144 10.98 -4.13 -1.44
C GLY A 144 10.07 -3.24 -2.29
N VAL A 145 9.04 -2.65 -1.70
CA VAL A 145 8.18 -1.69 -2.40
C VAL A 145 8.90 -0.33 -2.45
N ASP A 146 8.95 0.27 -3.65
CA ASP A 146 9.51 1.59 -3.86
C ASP A 146 8.40 2.60 -4.14
N ALA A 147 8.59 3.86 -3.70
CA ALA A 147 7.68 4.94 -4.04
C ALA A 147 7.82 5.32 -5.52
N LEU A 148 6.74 5.85 -6.11
CA LEU A 148 6.70 6.22 -7.54
C LEU A 148 7.78 7.23 -7.95
N SER A 149 8.15 8.14 -7.06
CA SER A 149 9.19 9.13 -7.30
C SER A 149 10.56 8.53 -7.60
N VAL A 150 10.81 7.29 -7.17
CA VAL A 150 12.06 6.57 -7.40
C VAL A 150 12.02 5.81 -8.73
N VAL A 151 10.86 5.40 -9.18
CA VAL A 151 10.68 4.62 -10.41
C VAL A 151 10.67 5.49 -11.67
N GLY A 152 10.50 6.81 -11.54
CA GLY A 152 10.68 7.78 -12.64
C GLY A 152 9.63 7.74 -13.74
N VAL A 153 8.59 6.93 -13.62
CA VAL A 153 7.52 6.83 -14.62
C VAL A 153 6.20 7.20 -13.96
N ALA A 154 5.74 8.41 -14.23
CA ALA A 154 4.36 8.78 -13.90
C ALA A 154 3.43 8.19 -14.96
N PRO A 155 2.59 7.20 -14.63
CA PRO A 155 1.63 6.69 -15.60
C PRO A 155 0.57 7.74 -15.92
N PRO A 156 -0.02 7.70 -17.12
CA PRO A 156 -0.93 8.75 -17.59
C PRO A 156 -2.25 8.86 -16.78
N PHE A 157 -2.50 7.97 -15.83
CA PHE A 157 -3.74 7.98 -15.03
C PHE A 157 -3.54 8.41 -13.58
N PHE A 158 -2.40 9.03 -13.30
CA PHE A 158 -2.10 9.52 -11.96
C PHE A 158 -2.75 10.91 -11.77
N LYS A 159 -3.69 10.99 -10.83
CA LYS A 159 -4.26 12.27 -10.42
C LYS A 159 -4.15 12.42 -8.91
N PHE A 160 -3.42 13.43 -8.46
CA PHE A 160 -3.62 13.99 -7.14
C PHE A 160 -4.94 14.78 -7.19
N VAL A 161 -5.93 14.30 -6.49
CA VAL A 161 -7.13 15.09 -6.27
C VAL A 161 -6.93 15.85 -4.97
N GLU A 162 -6.63 17.13 -5.07
CA GLU A 162 -6.86 18.00 -3.94
C GLU A 162 -8.38 18.09 -3.76
N ASP A 163 -8.88 17.57 -2.64
CA ASP A 163 -10.25 17.89 -2.27
C ASP A 163 -10.32 19.39 -2.07
N GLY A 164 -10.71 20.10 -3.11
CA GLY A 164 -11.07 21.49 -2.99
C GLY A 164 -12.13 21.63 -1.90
N VAL A 165 -11.89 22.54 -1.02
CA VAL A 165 -12.87 22.94 -0.01
C VAL A 165 -14.12 23.37 -0.76
N ALA A 166 -15.11 22.53 -0.74
CA ALA A 166 -16.44 22.94 -1.10
C ALA A 166 -17.08 23.63 0.10
#